data_dec859832aa025b7593ab219b7becbe5
#
_entry.id   dec859832aa025b7593ab219b7becbe5
#
_cell.length_a   1.000
_cell.length_b   1.000
_cell.length_c   1.000
_cell.angle_alpha   90.00
_cell.angle_beta   90.00
_cell.angle_gamma   90.00
#
_symmetry.space_group_name_H-M   'P 1'
#
loop_
_entity.id
_entity.type
_entity.pdbx_description
1 polymer ?
#
loop_
_entity_poly.entity_id
_entity_poly.type
_entity_poly.pdbx_seq_one_letter_code
_entity_poly.pdbx_strand_id
1 'polypeptide(L)'
;MRALEIVDEQAFTDSLSLQERDWLSAFVRSDERGRDIVECIVRKKDVVAKSEEIVRQLWLHRLTTQYHYPVSQLAVEYPVTFGRDSSKRADIVIYDPDRPAVPYVMIEVKQAKMKDGKEQLRSYTHATGAPLALWSNGGQTFVWHRKNPNYFVEIPALPTASQTIDEVAGQPWTLQTLIEKEEERERNSGRARSLRELIVDLENEVLANAGVDVFEEVFKLIFTKLYDEMTCHRGTYPHLKFRNSGTAAQVKGKIQSLFDDAKRKWPGVFLDDERIRLSADHLQVCVGSLEEWKLFNSNLDVIDDAFEYLVSKSSKGEKGQYFTPRWVIDMCVKMLNPQEDESVIDTAAGSAGFTVHSMFHVWGAIMDDMGLPRGNLFTMDQKPTRCLDYVREKVFAIDFDEKSVRVSRCLNLIAGDGETNVLHLNTLDWPKWGETVDRDDEWRDTYGSGWTRLRGLRATSASRAY
;
A
#
# COMPACT_ATOMS: atom_id res chain seq x y z
N MET A 1 11.11 -24.37 -11.30
CA MET A 1 11.45 -24.41 -9.86
C MET A 1 12.89 -24.00 -9.58
N ARG A 2 13.92 -24.52 -10.25
CA ARG A 2 15.34 -24.14 -10.00
C ARG A 2 15.65 -22.64 -9.95
N ALA A 3 15.09 -21.82 -10.85
CA ALA A 3 15.33 -20.37 -10.84
C ALA A 3 14.85 -19.72 -9.53
N LEU A 4 13.70 -20.15 -9.01
CA LEU A 4 13.13 -19.63 -7.76
C LEU A 4 13.94 -20.07 -6.55
N GLU A 5 14.49 -21.29 -6.57
CA GLU A 5 15.39 -21.81 -5.54
C GLU A 5 16.73 -21.05 -5.50
N ILE A 6 17.28 -20.66 -6.68
CA ILE A 6 18.53 -19.88 -6.78
C ILE A 6 18.33 -18.46 -6.26
N VAL A 7 17.18 -17.85 -6.53
CA VAL A 7 16.89 -16.48 -6.06
C VAL A 7 16.52 -16.48 -4.58
N ASP A 8 15.76 -17.48 -4.12
CA ASP A 8 15.36 -17.71 -2.72
C ASP A 8 14.87 -16.44 -2.02
N GLU A 9 13.92 -15.75 -2.64
CA GLU A 9 13.32 -14.54 -2.10
C GLU A 9 11.83 -14.46 -2.44
N GLN A 10 11.00 -14.34 -1.40
CA GLN A 10 9.55 -14.34 -1.56
C GLN A 10 9.05 -13.13 -2.36
N ALA A 11 9.62 -11.94 -2.12
CA ALA A 11 9.25 -10.72 -2.84
C ALA A 11 9.50 -10.84 -4.36
N PHE A 12 10.55 -11.55 -4.76
CA PHE A 12 10.81 -11.87 -6.17
C PHE A 12 9.73 -12.80 -6.72
N THR A 13 9.46 -13.90 -6.02
CA THR A 13 8.45 -14.88 -6.43
C THR A 13 7.06 -14.26 -6.56
N ASP A 14 6.69 -13.39 -5.63
CA ASP A 14 5.40 -12.70 -5.61
C ASP A 14 5.27 -11.67 -6.74
N SER A 15 6.38 -11.15 -7.25
CA SER A 15 6.39 -10.17 -8.35
C SER A 15 6.16 -10.81 -9.72
N LEU A 16 6.25 -12.14 -9.84
CA LEU A 16 6.17 -12.83 -11.13
C LEU A 16 4.71 -13.12 -11.53
N SER A 17 4.40 -12.86 -12.79
CA SER A 17 3.19 -13.39 -13.43
C SER A 17 3.28 -14.90 -13.62
N LEU A 18 2.15 -15.56 -13.90
CA LEU A 18 2.13 -16.99 -14.19
C LEU A 18 3.02 -17.34 -15.40
N GLN A 19 2.94 -16.54 -16.46
CA GLN A 19 3.75 -16.73 -17.66
C GLN A 19 5.25 -16.61 -17.38
N GLU A 20 5.66 -15.65 -16.55
CA GLU A 20 7.06 -15.48 -16.14
C GLU A 20 7.56 -16.64 -15.28
N ARG A 21 6.72 -17.21 -14.41
CA ARG A 21 7.06 -18.38 -13.61
C ARG A 21 7.27 -19.61 -14.50
N ASP A 22 6.40 -19.82 -15.47
CA ASP A 22 6.51 -20.93 -16.44
C ASP A 22 7.77 -20.75 -17.29
N TRP A 23 8.01 -19.54 -17.79
CA TRP A 23 9.22 -19.24 -18.55
C TRP A 23 10.49 -19.48 -17.73
N LEU A 24 10.59 -18.95 -16.51
CA LEU A 24 11.75 -19.13 -15.63
C LEU A 24 11.98 -20.60 -15.27
N SER A 25 10.92 -21.38 -15.07
CA SER A 25 11.05 -22.80 -14.73
C SER A 25 11.68 -23.64 -15.85
N ALA A 26 11.49 -23.23 -17.10
CA ALA A 26 12.08 -23.87 -18.29
C ALA A 26 13.45 -23.27 -18.68
N PHE A 27 13.77 -22.07 -18.22
CA PHE A 27 14.93 -21.30 -18.67
C PHE A 27 16.25 -21.73 -18.04
N VAL A 28 16.23 -22.17 -16.76
CA VAL A 28 17.44 -22.66 -16.08
C VAL A 28 17.69 -24.13 -16.40
N ARG A 29 18.87 -24.41 -16.88
CA ARG A 29 19.34 -25.78 -17.22
C ARG A 29 20.67 -26.11 -16.53
N SER A 30 21.02 -27.37 -16.41
CA SER A 30 22.33 -27.78 -15.89
C SER A 30 23.30 -28.06 -17.05
N ASP A 31 24.55 -27.62 -16.89
CA ASP A 31 25.63 -27.96 -17.79
C ASP A 31 26.18 -29.40 -17.51
N GLU A 32 27.13 -29.84 -18.34
CA GLU A 32 27.79 -31.17 -18.20
C GLU A 32 28.50 -31.34 -16.84
N ARG A 33 28.80 -30.24 -16.13
CA ARG A 33 29.44 -30.22 -14.80
C ARG A 33 28.46 -30.09 -13.65
N GLY A 34 27.16 -30.14 -13.95
CA GLY A 34 26.08 -29.97 -12.94
C GLY A 34 25.87 -28.56 -12.44
N ARG A 35 26.43 -27.53 -13.09
CA ARG A 35 26.22 -26.14 -12.71
C ARG A 35 24.96 -25.62 -13.38
N ASP A 36 24.18 -24.84 -12.65
CA ASP A 36 23.00 -24.17 -13.22
C ASP A 36 23.44 -23.00 -14.13
N ILE A 37 22.96 -23.03 -15.36
CA ILE A 37 23.26 -22.07 -16.42
C ILE A 37 21.99 -21.58 -17.09
N VAL A 38 22.06 -20.38 -17.68
CA VAL A 38 21.03 -19.79 -18.53
C VAL A 38 21.68 -19.24 -19.80
N GLU A 39 20.96 -19.29 -20.91
CA GLU A 39 21.40 -18.64 -22.13
C GLU A 39 21.04 -17.16 -22.10
N CYS A 40 22.06 -16.27 -22.16
CA CYS A 40 21.80 -14.83 -22.18
C CYS A 40 21.02 -14.42 -23.45
N ILE A 41 19.85 -13.83 -23.27
CA ILE A 41 18.94 -13.43 -24.36
C ILE A 41 19.64 -12.53 -25.39
N VAL A 42 20.53 -11.64 -24.96
CA VAL A 42 21.24 -10.69 -25.83
C VAL A 42 22.52 -11.28 -26.39
N ARG A 43 23.38 -11.88 -25.54
CA ARG A 43 24.72 -12.37 -25.96
C ARG A 43 24.69 -13.73 -26.64
N LYS A 44 23.57 -14.46 -26.56
CA LYS A 44 23.43 -15.86 -27.08
C LYS A 44 24.52 -16.78 -26.58
N LYS A 45 24.90 -16.65 -25.30
CA LYS A 45 25.94 -17.45 -24.65
C LYS A 45 25.45 -17.94 -23.30
N ASP A 46 25.88 -19.13 -22.90
CA ASP A 46 25.62 -19.66 -21.58
C ASP A 46 26.37 -18.87 -20.51
N VAL A 47 25.65 -18.52 -19.47
CA VAL A 47 26.17 -17.85 -18.27
C VAL A 47 25.71 -18.57 -17.03
N VAL A 48 26.48 -18.52 -15.96
CA VAL A 48 26.13 -19.16 -14.69
C VAL A 48 24.88 -18.50 -14.11
N ALA A 49 23.87 -19.27 -13.75
CA ALA A 49 22.61 -18.83 -13.19
C ALA A 49 22.77 -18.42 -11.71
N LYS A 50 23.30 -17.21 -11.48
CA LYS A 50 23.31 -16.57 -10.16
C LYS A 50 22.04 -15.76 -9.97
N SER A 51 21.67 -15.46 -8.71
CA SER A 51 20.47 -14.68 -8.36
C SER A 51 20.37 -13.36 -9.18
N GLU A 52 21.45 -12.58 -9.27
CA GLU A 52 21.48 -11.35 -10.06
C GLU A 52 21.31 -11.60 -11.56
N GLU A 53 21.93 -12.67 -12.09
CA GLU A 53 21.79 -13.02 -13.50
C GLU A 53 20.37 -13.46 -13.84
N ILE A 54 19.67 -14.16 -12.95
CA ILE A 54 18.26 -14.51 -13.12
C ILE A 54 17.41 -13.24 -13.18
N VAL A 55 17.64 -12.27 -12.31
CA VAL A 55 16.95 -10.97 -12.34
C VAL A 55 17.26 -10.22 -13.64
N ARG A 56 18.52 -10.26 -14.11
CA ARG A 56 18.93 -9.64 -15.39
C ARG A 56 18.20 -10.27 -16.57
N GLN A 57 18.15 -11.60 -16.64
CA GLN A 57 17.48 -12.32 -17.72
C GLN A 57 15.96 -12.12 -17.70
N LEU A 58 15.34 -12.05 -16.50
CA LEU A 58 13.93 -11.70 -16.36
C LEU A 58 13.66 -10.30 -16.93
N TRP A 59 14.52 -9.33 -16.64
CA TRP A 59 14.38 -7.99 -17.21
C TRP A 59 14.55 -7.97 -18.72
N LEU A 60 15.53 -8.71 -19.28
CA LEU A 60 15.68 -8.84 -20.73
C LEU A 60 14.44 -9.49 -21.37
N HIS A 61 13.87 -10.48 -20.72
CA HIS A 61 12.59 -11.09 -21.14
C HIS A 61 11.44 -10.07 -21.12
N ARG A 62 11.27 -9.32 -20.02
CA ARG A 62 10.26 -8.24 -19.90
C ARG A 62 10.42 -7.18 -20.98
N LEU A 63 11.65 -6.72 -21.18
CA LEU A 63 11.95 -5.69 -22.18
C LEU A 63 11.54 -6.13 -23.59
N THR A 64 11.75 -7.40 -23.93
CA THR A 64 11.41 -7.91 -25.27
C THR A 64 9.94 -8.30 -25.43
N THR A 65 9.30 -8.85 -24.40
CA THR A 65 7.92 -9.38 -24.50
C THR A 65 6.86 -8.39 -24.06
N GLN A 66 7.12 -7.60 -23.02
CA GLN A 66 6.13 -6.67 -22.44
C GLN A 66 6.36 -5.22 -22.89
N TYR A 67 7.61 -4.79 -22.97
CA TYR A 67 7.97 -3.44 -23.40
C TYR A 67 8.25 -3.34 -24.90
N HIS A 68 8.31 -4.48 -25.60
CA HIS A 68 8.48 -4.58 -27.06
C HIS A 68 9.75 -3.95 -27.62
N TYR A 69 10.82 -3.82 -26.80
CA TYR A 69 12.12 -3.40 -27.30
C TYR A 69 12.75 -4.54 -28.10
N PRO A 70 13.19 -4.30 -29.36
CA PRO A 70 13.90 -5.31 -30.13
C PRO A 70 15.24 -5.65 -29.48
N VAL A 71 15.62 -6.93 -29.52
CA VAL A 71 16.90 -7.41 -28.93
C VAL A 71 18.11 -6.63 -29.50
N SER A 72 18.03 -6.14 -30.73
CA SER A 72 19.07 -5.34 -31.37
C SER A 72 19.30 -3.96 -30.70
N GLN A 73 18.35 -3.47 -29.94
CA GLN A 73 18.49 -2.23 -29.15
C GLN A 73 19.01 -2.47 -27.73
N LEU A 74 19.23 -3.72 -27.34
CA LEU A 74 19.65 -4.08 -26.00
C LEU A 74 21.14 -4.39 -25.95
N ALA A 75 21.82 -3.87 -24.93
CA ALA A 75 23.17 -4.29 -24.58
C ALA A 75 23.23 -4.69 -23.11
N VAL A 76 24.14 -5.60 -22.79
CA VAL A 76 24.40 -6.04 -21.42
C VAL A 76 25.86 -5.77 -21.05
N GLU A 77 26.11 -5.51 -19.76
CA GLU A 77 27.44 -5.14 -19.25
C GLU A 77 28.08 -3.99 -20.04
N TYR A 78 27.27 -2.95 -20.25
CA TYR A 78 27.67 -1.77 -21.02
C TYR A 78 28.75 -0.95 -20.27
N PRO A 79 29.93 -0.69 -20.89
CA PRO A 79 30.98 0.06 -20.24
C PRO A 79 30.60 1.54 -20.08
N VAL A 80 30.67 2.03 -18.83
CA VAL A 80 30.43 3.45 -18.50
C VAL A 80 31.76 4.10 -18.17
N THR A 81 32.13 5.18 -18.92
CA THR A 81 33.40 5.89 -18.76
C THR A 81 33.22 7.08 -17.84
N PHE A 82 34.01 7.15 -16.77
CA PHE A 82 34.15 8.31 -15.90
C PHE A 82 35.55 8.88 -16.01
N GLY A 83 35.73 9.89 -16.84
CA GLY A 83 37.04 10.44 -17.12
C GLY A 83 38.00 9.38 -17.70
N ARG A 84 38.97 8.91 -16.89
CA ARG A 84 39.93 7.85 -17.30
C ARG A 84 39.52 6.44 -16.79
N ASP A 85 38.50 6.35 -15.99
CA ASP A 85 38.00 5.04 -15.45
C ASP A 85 36.93 4.45 -16.37
N SER A 86 37.25 3.34 -17.02
CA SER A 86 36.36 2.56 -17.88
C SER A 86 36.01 1.18 -17.27
N SER A 87 36.30 0.94 -15.98
CA SER A 87 36.07 -0.33 -15.34
C SER A 87 34.60 -0.56 -14.94
N LYS A 88 33.80 0.50 -14.89
CA LYS A 88 32.40 0.47 -14.51
C LYS A 88 31.53 -0.04 -15.65
N ARG A 89 30.48 -0.81 -15.31
CA ARG A 89 29.54 -1.37 -16.29
C ARG A 89 28.13 -1.27 -15.77
N ALA A 90 27.21 -0.86 -16.65
CA ALA A 90 25.77 -0.95 -16.40
C ALA A 90 25.27 -2.33 -16.84
N ASP A 91 24.33 -2.89 -16.09
CA ASP A 91 23.85 -4.25 -16.32
C ASP A 91 23.15 -4.42 -17.65
N ILE A 92 22.21 -3.51 -17.98
CA ILE A 92 21.49 -3.49 -19.24
C ILE A 92 21.39 -2.04 -19.73
N VAL A 93 21.48 -1.85 -21.02
CA VAL A 93 21.24 -0.57 -21.70
C VAL A 93 20.25 -0.80 -22.83
N ILE A 94 19.32 0.13 -22.98
CA ILE A 94 18.48 0.26 -24.18
C ILE A 94 18.98 1.44 -24.96
N TYR A 95 19.25 1.25 -26.25
CA TYR A 95 19.67 2.31 -27.16
C TYR A 95 18.47 3.08 -27.70
N ASP A 96 18.69 4.35 -27.98
CA ASP A 96 17.75 5.23 -28.67
C ASP A 96 17.48 4.68 -30.10
N PRO A 97 16.21 4.48 -30.50
CA PRO A 97 15.89 3.91 -31.81
C PRO A 97 16.39 4.77 -32.98
N ASP A 98 16.39 6.08 -32.81
CA ASP A 98 16.86 7.05 -33.84
C ASP A 98 18.37 7.27 -33.81
N ARG A 99 19.02 6.91 -32.68
CA ARG A 99 20.46 7.07 -32.45
C ARG A 99 21.08 5.82 -31.83
N PRO A 100 21.34 4.77 -32.60
CA PRO A 100 21.67 3.43 -32.09
C PRO A 100 22.94 3.33 -31.23
N ALA A 101 23.75 4.38 -31.18
CA ALA A 101 24.95 4.45 -30.32
C ALA A 101 24.71 5.23 -29.00
N VAL A 102 23.52 5.82 -28.83
CA VAL A 102 23.19 6.66 -27.66
C VAL A 102 22.34 5.88 -26.68
N PRO A 103 22.73 5.75 -25.41
CA PRO A 103 21.90 5.17 -24.37
C PRO A 103 20.59 5.95 -24.15
N TYR A 104 19.46 5.24 -24.21
CA TYR A 104 18.14 5.78 -23.91
C TYR A 104 17.72 5.43 -22.47
N VAL A 105 17.94 4.17 -22.05
CA VAL A 105 17.68 3.74 -20.69
C VAL A 105 18.91 3.05 -20.12
N MET A 106 19.32 3.46 -18.92
CA MET A 106 20.31 2.74 -18.11
C MET A 106 19.61 1.88 -17.07
N ILE A 107 19.95 0.62 -16.99
CA ILE A 107 19.31 -0.33 -16.08
C ILE A 107 20.38 -0.98 -15.20
N GLU A 108 20.15 -0.93 -13.90
CA GLU A 108 20.94 -1.62 -12.89
C GLU A 108 20.06 -2.67 -12.21
N VAL A 109 20.50 -3.91 -12.18
CA VAL A 109 19.81 -4.99 -11.49
C VAL A 109 20.63 -5.45 -10.29
N LYS A 110 19.95 -5.93 -9.28
CA LYS A 110 20.57 -6.49 -8.07
C LYS A 110 19.95 -7.83 -7.74
N GLN A 111 20.66 -8.64 -6.99
CA GLN A 111 20.06 -9.84 -6.40
C GLN A 111 18.89 -9.45 -5.48
N ALA A 112 17.90 -10.34 -5.37
CA ALA A 112 16.60 -10.03 -4.81
C ALA A 112 16.59 -9.46 -3.36
N LYS A 113 17.61 -9.76 -2.56
CA LYS A 113 17.75 -9.27 -1.17
C LYS A 113 18.40 -7.89 -1.06
N MET A 114 19.03 -7.39 -2.12
CA MET A 114 19.77 -6.12 -2.08
C MET A 114 18.89 -4.92 -2.46
N LYS A 115 19.20 -3.77 -1.84
CA LYS A 115 18.50 -2.49 -2.06
C LYS A 115 19.46 -1.35 -2.46
N ASP A 116 20.74 -1.63 -2.55
CA ASP A 116 21.81 -0.69 -2.92
C ASP A 116 21.95 -0.51 -4.46
N GLY A 117 22.86 0.32 -4.89
CA GLY A 117 23.17 0.56 -6.33
C GLY A 117 22.34 1.66 -7.00
N LYS A 118 21.38 2.28 -6.32
CA LYS A 118 20.57 3.38 -6.91
C LYS A 118 21.41 4.62 -7.21
N GLU A 119 22.33 5.00 -6.34
CA GLU A 119 23.25 6.11 -6.55
C GLU A 119 24.26 5.81 -7.66
N GLN A 120 24.72 4.57 -7.76
CA GLN A 120 25.57 4.10 -8.84
C GLN A 120 24.87 4.27 -10.20
N LEU A 121 23.61 3.82 -10.28
CA LEU A 121 22.81 3.96 -11.50
C LEU A 121 22.59 5.42 -11.89
N ARG A 122 22.27 6.29 -10.94
CA ARG A 122 22.14 7.74 -11.19
C ARG A 122 23.42 8.33 -11.76
N SER A 123 24.57 7.94 -11.19
CA SER A 123 25.88 8.34 -11.70
C SER A 123 26.12 7.87 -13.13
N TYR A 124 25.76 6.62 -13.46
CA TYR A 124 25.88 6.07 -14.81
C TYR A 124 24.97 6.80 -15.81
N THR A 125 23.73 7.01 -15.44
CA THR A 125 22.74 7.75 -16.25
C THR A 125 23.21 9.17 -16.53
N HIS A 126 23.82 9.80 -15.52
CA HIS A 126 24.41 11.13 -15.66
C HIS A 126 25.60 11.14 -16.62
N ALA A 127 26.55 10.23 -16.46
CA ALA A 127 27.76 10.14 -17.29
C ALA A 127 27.46 9.85 -18.77
N THR A 128 26.40 9.08 -19.04
CA THR A 128 26.00 8.72 -20.41
C THR A 128 25.03 9.70 -21.05
N GLY A 129 24.40 10.56 -20.26
CA GLY A 129 23.35 11.46 -20.73
C GLY A 129 22.02 10.78 -21.03
N ALA A 130 21.85 9.50 -20.66
CA ALA A 130 20.59 8.78 -20.86
C ALA A 130 19.42 9.52 -20.19
N PRO A 131 18.23 9.63 -20.83
CA PRO A 131 17.09 10.30 -20.24
C PRO A 131 16.41 9.47 -19.14
N LEU A 132 16.58 8.14 -19.13
CA LEU A 132 15.91 7.23 -18.21
C LEU A 132 16.89 6.35 -17.46
N ALA A 133 16.54 6.07 -16.21
CA ALA A 133 17.20 5.11 -15.33
C ALA A 133 16.18 4.13 -14.74
N LEU A 134 16.52 2.85 -14.71
CA LEU A 134 15.70 1.81 -14.07
C LEU A 134 16.57 0.99 -13.12
N TRP A 135 16.15 0.90 -11.87
CA TRP A 135 16.74 0.01 -10.89
C TRP A 135 15.75 -1.08 -10.49
N SER A 136 16.23 -2.33 -10.41
CA SER A 136 15.40 -3.42 -9.92
C SER A 136 16.22 -4.52 -9.25
N ASN A 137 15.63 -5.13 -8.20
CA ASN A 137 16.09 -6.38 -7.62
C ASN A 137 15.13 -7.55 -7.92
N GLY A 138 14.27 -7.38 -8.91
CA GLY A 138 13.24 -8.35 -9.29
C GLY A 138 11.95 -8.24 -8.50
N GLY A 139 11.99 -7.96 -7.20
CA GLY A 139 10.81 -7.71 -6.35
C GLY A 139 10.40 -6.25 -6.30
N GLN A 140 11.36 -5.34 -6.39
CA GLN A 140 11.14 -3.89 -6.43
C GLN A 140 11.71 -3.31 -7.72
N THR A 141 11.06 -2.26 -8.23
CA THR A 141 11.50 -1.55 -9.42
C THR A 141 11.24 -0.06 -9.25
N PHE A 142 12.24 0.75 -9.61
CA PHE A 142 12.15 2.19 -9.62
C PHE A 142 12.58 2.70 -11.00
N VAL A 143 11.84 3.64 -11.54
CA VAL A 143 12.13 4.28 -12.83
C VAL A 143 12.23 5.77 -12.63
N TRP A 144 13.29 6.37 -13.14
CA TRP A 144 13.51 7.82 -13.06
C TRP A 144 13.72 8.43 -14.43
N HIS A 145 13.11 9.57 -14.64
CA HIS A 145 13.39 10.47 -15.72
C HIS A 145 14.43 11.49 -15.27
N ARG A 146 15.56 11.57 -15.98
CA ARG A 146 16.60 12.57 -15.74
C ARG A 146 16.21 13.89 -16.38
N LYS A 147 16.08 14.93 -15.59
CA LYS A 147 15.82 16.30 -16.02
C LYS A 147 17.07 17.15 -15.88
N ASN A 148 17.26 18.15 -16.78
CA ASN A 148 18.38 19.07 -16.68
C ASN A 148 18.26 20.00 -15.46
N PRO A 149 19.36 20.42 -14.80
CA PRO A 149 20.74 20.06 -15.12
C PRO A 149 21.13 18.65 -14.63
N ASN A 150 20.59 18.10 -13.54
CA ASN A 150 20.98 16.81 -12.96
C ASN A 150 20.01 16.32 -11.90
N TYR A 151 18.73 16.30 -12.20
CA TYR A 151 17.67 15.89 -11.25
C TYR A 151 16.89 14.71 -11.78
N PHE A 152 16.57 13.82 -10.89
CA PHE A 152 15.84 12.61 -11.22
C PHE A 152 14.43 12.72 -10.65
N VAL A 153 13.44 12.62 -11.53
CA VAL A 153 12.03 12.54 -11.15
C VAL A 153 11.59 11.09 -11.32
N GLU A 154 11.06 10.49 -10.27
CA GLU A 154 10.48 9.16 -10.37
C GLU A 154 9.24 9.20 -11.26
N ILE A 155 9.19 8.29 -12.23
CA ILE A 155 8.04 8.12 -13.13
C ILE A 155 7.36 6.77 -12.88
N PRO A 156 6.06 6.66 -13.19
CA PRO A 156 5.26 5.48 -12.82
C PRO A 156 5.75 4.17 -13.43
N ALA A 157 6.27 4.21 -14.67
CA ALA A 157 6.71 3.03 -15.39
C ALA A 157 7.80 3.38 -16.42
N LEU A 158 8.45 2.35 -16.95
CA LEU A 158 9.29 2.47 -18.13
C LEU A 158 8.38 2.58 -19.37
N PRO A 159 8.61 3.52 -20.31
CA PRO A 159 7.91 3.55 -21.59
C PRO A 159 8.13 2.25 -22.36
N THR A 160 7.12 1.80 -23.11
CA THR A 160 7.31 0.77 -24.14
C THR A 160 8.05 1.34 -25.34
N ALA A 161 8.50 0.50 -26.26
CA ALA A 161 9.21 0.94 -27.46
C ALA A 161 8.40 1.90 -28.36
N SER A 162 7.06 1.90 -28.20
CA SER A 162 6.14 2.77 -28.97
C SER A 162 5.65 3.99 -28.19
N GLN A 163 6.00 4.12 -26.90
CA GLN A 163 5.55 5.22 -26.04
C GLN A 163 6.65 6.25 -25.82
N THR A 164 6.25 7.49 -25.70
CA THR A 164 7.13 8.59 -25.26
C THR A 164 7.24 8.65 -23.73
N ILE A 165 8.27 9.31 -23.23
CA ILE A 165 8.45 9.55 -21.78
C ILE A 165 7.26 10.36 -21.23
N ASP A 166 6.78 11.35 -21.97
CA ASP A 166 5.70 12.23 -21.54
C ASP A 166 4.35 11.48 -21.41
N GLU A 167 4.09 10.52 -22.29
CA GLU A 167 2.90 9.66 -22.20
C GLU A 167 2.89 8.80 -20.93
N VAL A 168 4.05 8.33 -20.49
CA VAL A 168 4.18 7.49 -19.29
C VAL A 168 4.35 8.33 -18.04
N ALA A 169 5.12 9.42 -18.12
CA ALA A 169 5.32 10.32 -17.01
C ALA A 169 4.01 10.94 -16.53
N GLY A 170 2.98 11.05 -17.39
CA GLY A 170 1.64 11.56 -17.11
C GLY A 170 1.59 12.69 -16.07
N GLN A 171 0.57 13.44 -15.95
CA GLN A 171 0.47 14.33 -14.79
C GLN A 171 0.45 13.47 -13.52
N PRO A 172 1.39 13.68 -12.57
CA PRO A 172 1.43 12.93 -11.34
C PRO A 172 0.14 13.20 -10.54
N TRP A 173 -0.52 12.14 -10.11
CA TRP A 173 -1.74 12.28 -9.34
C TRP A 173 -1.45 12.76 -7.93
N THR A 174 -2.23 13.71 -7.49
CA THR A 174 -2.26 14.25 -6.14
C THR A 174 -3.62 13.95 -5.52
N LEU A 175 -3.82 14.31 -4.27
CA LEU A 175 -5.17 14.25 -3.67
C LEU A 175 -6.15 15.16 -4.41
N GLN A 176 -5.70 16.31 -4.89
CA GLN A 176 -6.52 17.20 -5.71
C GLN A 176 -7.02 16.50 -6.99
N THR A 177 -6.18 15.69 -7.62
CA THR A 177 -6.59 14.87 -8.78
C THR A 177 -7.71 13.89 -8.42
N LEU A 178 -7.67 13.28 -7.22
CA LEU A 178 -8.75 12.39 -6.77
C LEU A 178 -10.05 13.15 -6.50
N ILE A 179 -9.97 14.36 -5.93
CA ILE A 179 -11.14 15.21 -5.71
C ILE A 179 -11.80 15.57 -7.05
N GLU A 180 -11.01 16.02 -8.03
CA GLU A 180 -11.49 16.37 -9.37
C GLU A 180 -12.17 15.18 -10.07
N LYS A 181 -11.61 13.98 -9.92
CA LYS A 181 -12.20 12.74 -10.47
C LYS A 181 -13.49 12.34 -9.73
N GLU A 182 -13.59 12.57 -8.44
CA GLU A 182 -14.81 12.34 -7.66
C GLU A 182 -15.93 13.28 -8.13
N GLU A 183 -15.65 14.57 -8.26
CA GLU A 183 -16.58 15.57 -8.79
C GLU A 183 -17.00 15.29 -10.25
N GLU A 184 -16.08 14.80 -11.08
CA GLU A 184 -16.39 14.43 -12.47
C GLU A 184 -17.33 13.22 -12.52
N ARG A 185 -17.10 12.20 -11.68
CA ARG A 185 -18.01 11.05 -11.58
C ARG A 185 -19.40 11.45 -11.13
N GLU A 186 -19.51 12.30 -10.12
CA GLU A 186 -20.80 12.81 -9.63
C GLU A 186 -21.56 13.57 -10.74
N ARG A 187 -20.86 14.40 -11.50
CA ARG A 187 -21.44 15.14 -12.63
C ARG A 187 -21.94 14.23 -13.77
N ASN A 188 -21.17 13.16 -14.08
CA ASN A 188 -21.45 12.32 -15.26
C ASN A 188 -22.48 11.24 -14.99
N SER A 189 -22.59 10.73 -13.78
CA SER A 189 -23.44 9.57 -13.46
C SER A 189 -24.79 9.92 -12.85
N GLY A 190 -24.98 11.18 -12.43
CA GLY A 190 -26.19 11.60 -11.69
C GLY A 190 -26.39 10.86 -10.35
N ARG A 191 -25.55 9.85 -10.10
CA ARG A 191 -25.46 9.07 -8.87
C ARG A 191 -24.01 8.61 -8.68
N ALA A 192 -23.39 9.01 -7.60
CA ALA A 192 -22.08 8.47 -7.25
C ALA A 192 -22.19 6.95 -7.02
N ARG A 193 -21.35 6.18 -7.69
CA ARG A 193 -21.16 4.75 -7.41
C ARG A 193 -20.62 4.63 -5.99
N SER A 194 -21.18 3.77 -5.15
CA SER A 194 -20.68 3.59 -3.80
C SER A 194 -19.42 2.73 -3.78
N LEU A 195 -18.54 2.95 -2.80
CA LEU A 195 -17.37 2.09 -2.58
C LEU A 195 -17.80 0.63 -2.37
N ARG A 196 -18.93 0.40 -1.72
CA ARG A 196 -19.54 -0.92 -1.56
C ARG A 196 -19.85 -1.58 -2.91
N GLU A 197 -20.49 -0.86 -3.85
CA GLU A 197 -20.80 -1.39 -5.20
C GLU A 197 -19.51 -1.78 -5.91
N LEU A 198 -18.45 -0.97 -5.81
CA LEU A 198 -17.14 -1.29 -6.36
C LEU A 198 -16.54 -2.57 -5.76
N ILE A 199 -16.62 -2.72 -4.43
CA ILE A 199 -16.11 -3.92 -3.74
C ILE A 199 -16.90 -5.17 -4.17
N VAL A 200 -18.22 -5.06 -4.32
CA VAL A 200 -19.08 -6.15 -4.81
C VAL A 200 -18.66 -6.59 -6.23
N ASP A 201 -18.38 -5.65 -7.10
CA ASP A 201 -17.93 -5.95 -8.46
C ASP A 201 -16.55 -6.61 -8.47
N LEU A 202 -15.58 -6.06 -7.70
CA LEU A 202 -14.26 -6.67 -7.55
C LEU A 202 -14.35 -8.10 -7.02
N GLU A 203 -15.24 -8.33 -6.06
CA GLU A 203 -15.47 -9.66 -5.53
C GLU A 203 -15.99 -10.62 -6.61
N ASN A 204 -17.02 -10.22 -7.32
CA ASN A 204 -17.66 -11.08 -8.31
C ASN A 204 -16.80 -11.33 -9.55
N GLU A 205 -16.08 -10.32 -10.03
CA GLU A 205 -15.35 -10.39 -11.29
C GLU A 205 -13.90 -10.91 -11.13
N VAL A 206 -13.25 -10.59 -10.03
CA VAL A 206 -11.82 -10.84 -9.84
C VAL A 206 -11.55 -11.84 -8.71
N LEU A 207 -12.08 -11.56 -7.53
CA LEU A 207 -11.67 -12.23 -6.31
C LEU A 207 -12.31 -13.61 -6.13
N ALA A 208 -13.51 -13.82 -6.67
CA ALA A 208 -14.19 -15.12 -6.64
C ALA A 208 -13.35 -16.24 -7.28
N ASN A 209 -12.51 -15.91 -8.26
CA ASN A 209 -11.66 -16.86 -8.98
C ASN A 209 -10.21 -16.86 -8.51
N ALA A 210 -9.84 -15.97 -7.59
CA ALA A 210 -8.45 -15.80 -7.15
C ALA A 210 -8.01 -16.81 -6.09
N GLY A 211 -8.94 -17.56 -5.47
CA GLY A 211 -8.65 -18.56 -4.43
C GLY A 211 -8.10 -17.96 -3.14
N VAL A 212 -8.42 -16.71 -2.84
CA VAL A 212 -7.98 -15.94 -1.66
C VAL A 212 -9.18 -15.54 -0.80
N ASP A 213 -8.93 -15.18 0.47
CA ASP A 213 -9.95 -14.52 1.29
C ASP A 213 -10.19 -13.10 0.77
N VAL A 214 -11.40 -12.88 0.26
CA VAL A 214 -11.80 -11.61 -0.37
C VAL A 214 -11.70 -10.45 0.61
N PHE A 215 -12.20 -10.66 1.84
CA PHE A 215 -12.15 -9.65 2.89
C PHE A 215 -10.71 -9.21 3.15
N GLU A 216 -9.82 -10.16 3.41
CA GLU A 216 -8.43 -9.88 3.75
C GLU A 216 -7.71 -9.12 2.62
N GLU A 217 -7.90 -9.52 1.37
CA GLU A 217 -7.20 -8.88 0.25
C GLU A 217 -7.74 -7.47 -0.06
N VAL A 218 -9.06 -7.28 -0.06
CA VAL A 218 -9.66 -5.94 -0.24
C VAL A 218 -9.25 -5.02 0.90
N PHE A 219 -9.26 -5.53 2.13
CA PHE A 219 -8.87 -4.76 3.31
C PHE A 219 -7.41 -4.30 3.24
N LYS A 220 -6.48 -5.18 2.82
CA LYS A 220 -5.07 -4.81 2.59
C LYS A 220 -4.93 -3.70 1.55
N LEU A 221 -5.71 -3.77 0.46
CA LEU A 221 -5.65 -2.74 -0.59
C LEU A 221 -6.18 -1.39 -0.11
N ILE A 222 -7.30 -1.37 0.62
CA ILE A 222 -7.86 -0.15 1.20
C ILE A 222 -6.87 0.48 2.21
N PHE A 223 -6.30 -0.34 3.09
CA PHE A 223 -5.30 0.10 4.06
C PHE A 223 -4.04 0.68 3.38
N THR A 224 -3.56 0.01 2.33
CA THR A 224 -2.40 0.47 1.55
C THR A 224 -2.68 1.80 0.85
N LYS A 225 -3.86 1.92 0.25
CA LYS A 225 -4.27 3.15 -0.42
C LYS A 225 -4.45 4.31 0.55
N LEU A 226 -5.05 4.05 1.71
CA LEU A 226 -5.18 5.04 2.78
C LEU A 226 -3.81 5.57 3.23
N TYR A 227 -2.85 4.67 3.43
CA TYR A 227 -1.48 5.05 3.75
C TYR A 227 -0.86 5.97 2.69
N ASP A 228 -1.02 5.63 1.42
CA ASP A 228 -0.51 6.41 0.30
C ASP A 228 -1.11 7.82 0.27
N GLU A 229 -2.43 7.93 0.40
CA GLU A 229 -3.14 9.21 0.42
C GLU A 229 -2.73 10.09 1.61
N MET A 230 -2.67 9.52 2.82
CA MET A 230 -2.24 10.25 4.02
C MET A 230 -0.78 10.70 3.93
N THR A 231 0.09 9.89 3.36
CA THR A 231 1.51 10.20 3.22
C THR A 231 1.75 11.28 2.17
N CYS A 232 1.01 11.23 1.06
CA CYS A 232 0.99 12.27 0.05
C CYS A 232 0.44 13.58 0.61
N HIS A 233 -0.66 13.52 1.35
CA HIS A 233 -1.27 14.67 2.01
C HIS A 233 -0.32 15.38 2.99
N ARG A 234 0.43 14.61 3.78
CA ARG A 234 1.42 15.15 4.72
C ARG A 234 2.70 15.66 4.04
N GLY A 235 2.79 15.61 2.71
CA GLY A 235 3.92 16.12 1.93
C GLY A 235 5.20 15.27 2.06
N THR A 236 5.14 14.05 2.59
CA THR A 236 6.29 13.15 2.68
C THR A 236 6.79 12.78 1.28
N TYR A 237 5.88 12.65 0.32
CA TYR A 237 6.18 12.61 -1.11
C TYR A 237 5.08 13.35 -1.91
N PRO A 238 5.43 13.92 -3.08
CA PRO A 238 4.55 14.86 -3.76
C PRO A 238 3.40 14.22 -4.55
N HIS A 239 3.42 12.91 -4.76
CA HIS A 239 2.50 12.23 -5.68
C HIS A 239 2.05 10.88 -5.15
N LEU A 240 0.80 10.51 -5.46
CA LEU A 240 0.23 9.22 -5.14
C LEU A 240 0.96 8.07 -5.87
N LYS A 241 1.27 7.02 -5.13
CA LYS A 241 1.97 5.82 -5.61
C LYS A 241 1.04 4.63 -5.82
N PHE A 242 -0.14 4.63 -5.19
CA PHE A 242 -1.16 3.60 -5.38
C PHE A 242 -1.83 3.78 -6.76
N ARG A 243 -1.16 3.28 -7.79
CA ARG A 243 -1.51 3.51 -9.19
C ARG A 243 -1.32 2.23 -10.01
N ASN A 244 -2.28 2.00 -10.92
CA ASN A 244 -2.18 1.00 -11.97
C ASN A 244 -1.28 1.52 -13.11
N SER A 245 0.02 1.56 -12.86
CA SER A 245 0.99 2.06 -13.84
C SER A 245 2.17 1.10 -13.98
N GLY A 246 2.42 0.66 -15.19
CA GLY A 246 3.44 -0.32 -15.52
C GLY A 246 2.87 -1.72 -15.74
N THR A 247 3.74 -2.72 -15.78
CA THR A 247 3.34 -4.13 -15.91
C THR A 247 2.72 -4.65 -14.62
N ALA A 248 1.95 -5.74 -14.69
CA ALA A 248 1.34 -6.38 -13.52
C ALA A 248 2.37 -6.68 -12.41
N ALA A 249 3.56 -7.15 -12.78
CA ALA A 249 4.65 -7.41 -11.84
C ALA A 249 5.17 -6.13 -11.15
N GLN A 250 5.29 -5.03 -11.89
CA GLN A 250 5.70 -3.75 -11.34
C GLN A 250 4.64 -3.18 -10.39
N VAL A 251 3.37 -3.26 -10.77
CA VAL A 251 2.25 -2.86 -9.90
C VAL A 251 2.30 -3.68 -8.61
N LYS A 252 2.45 -5.01 -8.70
CA LYS A 252 2.53 -5.87 -7.51
C LYS A 252 3.71 -5.50 -6.61
N GLY A 253 4.92 -5.32 -7.14
CA GLY A 253 6.08 -4.92 -6.34
C GLY A 253 5.88 -3.56 -5.66
N LYS A 254 5.30 -2.60 -6.37
CA LYS A 254 5.02 -1.26 -5.87
C LYS A 254 3.97 -1.27 -4.73
N ILE A 255 2.84 -1.95 -4.95
CA ILE A 255 1.76 -2.02 -3.96
C ILE A 255 2.18 -2.83 -2.74
N GLN A 256 2.93 -3.93 -2.91
CA GLN A 256 3.50 -4.68 -1.79
C GLN A 256 4.44 -3.80 -0.95
N SER A 257 5.30 -3.00 -1.59
CA SER A 257 6.19 -2.06 -0.87
C SER A 257 5.41 -1.02 -0.08
N LEU A 258 4.34 -0.45 -0.66
CA LEU A 258 3.45 0.47 0.05
C LEU A 258 2.73 -0.19 1.23
N PHE A 259 2.29 -1.45 1.07
CA PHE A 259 1.68 -2.21 2.15
C PHE A 259 2.66 -2.47 3.30
N ASP A 260 3.91 -2.81 2.99
CA ASP A 260 4.95 -3.01 3.99
C ASP A 260 5.30 -1.69 4.71
N ASP A 261 5.28 -0.55 4.01
CA ASP A 261 5.44 0.77 4.61
C ASP A 261 4.26 1.12 5.54
N ALA A 262 3.04 0.80 5.11
CA ALA A 262 1.83 1.01 5.91
C ALA A 262 1.83 0.18 7.20
N LYS A 263 2.23 -1.10 7.13
CA LYS A 263 2.40 -1.96 8.32
C LYS A 263 3.38 -1.38 9.33
N ARG A 264 4.51 -0.85 8.85
CA ARG A 264 5.51 -0.20 9.72
C ARG A 264 5.00 1.09 10.35
N LYS A 265 4.16 1.84 9.63
CA LYS A 265 3.57 3.07 10.15
C LYS A 265 2.49 2.81 11.19
N TRP A 266 1.72 1.76 11.01
CA TRP A 266 0.60 1.39 11.89
C TRP A 266 0.74 -0.07 12.35
N PRO A 267 1.63 -0.34 13.33
CA PRO A 267 1.85 -1.68 13.84
C PRO A 267 0.57 -2.25 14.47
N GLY A 268 0.45 -3.57 14.46
CA GLY A 268 -0.67 -4.29 15.09
C GLY A 268 -1.98 -4.31 14.30
N VAL A 269 -2.05 -3.71 13.09
CA VAL A 269 -3.20 -3.92 12.17
C VAL A 269 -3.00 -5.20 11.38
N PHE A 270 -1.80 -5.48 10.93
CA PHE A 270 -1.41 -6.70 10.24
C PHE A 270 -0.14 -7.29 10.86
N LEU A 271 0.05 -8.60 10.71
CA LEU A 271 1.29 -9.26 11.12
C LEU A 271 2.46 -8.86 10.19
N ASP A 272 3.67 -8.87 10.72
CA ASP A 272 4.87 -8.44 9.97
C ASP A 272 5.14 -9.28 8.72
N ASP A 273 4.86 -10.58 8.78
CA ASP A 273 5.02 -11.53 7.67
C ASP A 273 3.84 -11.51 6.68
N GLU A 274 2.79 -10.76 6.96
CA GLU A 274 1.60 -10.71 6.13
C GLU A 274 1.86 -9.99 4.81
N ARG A 275 1.36 -10.60 3.69
CA ARG A 275 1.57 -10.13 2.32
C ARG A 275 0.26 -10.10 1.55
N ILE A 276 0.25 -9.33 0.46
CA ILE A 276 -0.81 -9.35 -0.54
C ILE A 276 -0.69 -10.67 -1.33
N ARG A 277 -1.72 -11.53 -1.25
CA ARG A 277 -1.73 -12.87 -1.86
C ARG A 277 -2.27 -12.89 -3.28
N LEU A 278 -2.88 -11.82 -3.75
CA LEU A 278 -3.36 -11.71 -5.13
C LEU A 278 -2.22 -11.97 -6.13
N SER A 279 -2.54 -12.64 -7.24
CA SER A 279 -1.64 -12.70 -8.39
C SER A 279 -1.37 -11.29 -8.93
N ALA A 280 -0.29 -11.12 -9.69
CA ALA A 280 0.06 -9.81 -10.24
C ALA A 280 -1.08 -9.26 -11.14
N ASP A 281 -1.70 -10.12 -11.94
CA ASP A 281 -2.76 -9.74 -12.86
C ASP A 281 -4.05 -9.34 -12.11
N HIS A 282 -4.48 -10.14 -11.13
CA HIS A 282 -5.65 -9.81 -10.30
C HIS A 282 -5.43 -8.53 -9.50
N LEU A 283 -4.23 -8.35 -8.92
CA LEU A 283 -3.89 -7.15 -8.19
C LEU A 283 -3.93 -5.91 -9.09
N GLN A 284 -3.42 -6.02 -10.33
CA GLN A 284 -3.45 -4.93 -11.28
C GLN A 284 -4.86 -4.46 -11.58
N VAL A 285 -5.81 -5.38 -11.78
CA VAL A 285 -7.23 -5.06 -11.99
C VAL A 285 -7.82 -4.39 -10.74
N CYS A 286 -7.58 -4.95 -9.54
CA CYS A 286 -8.09 -4.36 -8.29
C CYS A 286 -7.55 -2.95 -8.05
N VAL A 287 -6.26 -2.72 -8.29
CA VAL A 287 -5.64 -1.41 -8.17
C VAL A 287 -6.24 -0.42 -9.16
N GLY A 288 -6.41 -0.82 -10.43
CA GLY A 288 -7.03 0.03 -11.46
C GLY A 288 -8.46 0.46 -11.12
N SER A 289 -9.21 -0.43 -10.46
CA SER A 289 -10.57 -0.10 -10.02
C SER A 289 -10.61 0.82 -8.79
N LEU A 290 -9.62 0.69 -7.88
CA LEU A 290 -9.55 1.47 -6.64
C LEU A 290 -8.79 2.79 -6.78
N GLU A 291 -7.86 2.92 -7.72
CA GLU A 291 -6.92 4.05 -7.78
C GLU A 291 -7.60 5.41 -7.87
N GLU A 292 -8.76 5.50 -8.52
CA GLU A 292 -9.49 6.74 -8.70
C GLU A 292 -10.34 7.16 -7.50
N TRP A 293 -10.50 6.28 -6.52
CA TRP A 293 -11.31 6.58 -5.34
C TRP A 293 -10.48 7.34 -4.30
N LYS A 294 -11.07 8.36 -3.70
CA LYS A 294 -10.50 9.02 -2.53
C LYS A 294 -11.03 8.35 -1.27
N LEU A 295 -10.14 7.93 -0.37
CA LEU A 295 -10.48 7.31 0.90
C LEU A 295 -10.22 8.23 2.09
N PHE A 296 -9.08 8.91 2.11
CA PHE A 296 -8.69 9.77 3.21
C PHE A 296 -9.54 11.04 3.25
N ASN A 297 -10.06 11.41 4.42
CA ASN A 297 -11.00 12.52 4.59
C ASN A 297 -12.24 12.43 3.69
N SER A 298 -12.70 11.23 3.40
CA SER A 298 -13.95 11.00 2.66
C SER A 298 -15.13 10.89 3.60
N ASN A 299 -16.34 10.97 3.02
CA ASN A 299 -17.56 10.76 3.80
C ASN A 299 -17.53 9.37 4.46
N LEU A 300 -17.53 9.35 5.80
CA LEU A 300 -17.46 8.12 6.59
C LEU A 300 -18.59 7.15 6.31
N ASP A 301 -19.79 7.65 6.01
CA ASP A 301 -20.94 6.79 5.74
C ASP A 301 -20.70 5.87 4.53
N VAL A 302 -19.98 6.36 3.52
CA VAL A 302 -19.63 5.61 2.31
C VAL A 302 -18.61 4.52 2.60
N ILE A 303 -17.59 4.85 3.38
CA ILE A 303 -16.49 3.92 3.70
C ILE A 303 -16.98 2.86 4.68
N ASP A 304 -17.76 3.28 5.63
CA ASP A 304 -18.30 2.44 6.68
C ASP A 304 -19.32 1.40 6.15
N ASP A 305 -20.22 1.81 5.23
CA ASP A 305 -21.12 0.87 4.51
C ASP A 305 -20.31 -0.21 3.76
N ALA A 306 -19.19 0.16 3.18
CA ALA A 306 -18.29 -0.77 2.49
C ALA A 306 -17.63 -1.76 3.45
N PHE A 307 -17.14 -1.29 4.60
CA PHE A 307 -16.54 -2.15 5.62
C PHE A 307 -17.57 -3.03 6.33
N GLU A 308 -18.75 -2.50 6.65
CA GLU A 308 -19.85 -3.27 7.19
C GLU A 308 -20.23 -4.43 6.25
N TYR A 309 -20.30 -4.16 4.95
CA TYR A 309 -20.53 -5.19 3.94
C TYR A 309 -19.45 -6.28 3.98
N LEU A 310 -18.18 -5.90 3.97
CA LEU A 310 -17.05 -6.85 4.00
C LEU A 310 -17.05 -7.71 5.26
N VAL A 311 -17.22 -7.10 6.44
CA VAL A 311 -17.26 -7.84 7.71
C VAL A 311 -18.48 -8.75 7.78
N SER A 312 -19.67 -8.24 7.44
CA SER A 312 -20.92 -9.03 7.48
C SER A 312 -20.84 -10.27 6.59
N LYS A 313 -20.13 -10.18 5.46
CA LYS A 313 -19.96 -11.30 4.55
C LYS A 313 -18.96 -12.34 5.05
N SER A 314 -17.84 -11.89 5.61
CA SER A 314 -16.83 -12.80 6.18
C SER A 314 -17.36 -13.55 7.40
N SER A 315 -18.33 -12.97 8.11
CA SER A 315 -18.95 -13.53 9.33
C SER A 315 -20.14 -14.43 9.07
N LYS A 316 -20.69 -14.46 7.85
CA LYS A 316 -21.90 -15.26 7.50
C LYS A 316 -21.74 -16.79 7.68
N GLY A 317 -20.52 -17.28 7.91
CA GLY A 317 -20.24 -18.70 8.14
C GLY A 317 -20.24 -19.14 9.61
N GLU A 318 -19.97 -18.26 10.57
CA GLU A 318 -19.60 -18.74 11.91
C GLU A 318 -20.23 -18.03 13.13
N LYS A 319 -20.63 -16.75 13.13
CA LYS A 319 -20.92 -16.06 14.40
C LYS A 319 -22.06 -15.04 14.44
N GLY A 320 -22.89 -14.88 13.40
CA GLY A 320 -24.10 -14.03 13.51
C GLY A 320 -23.82 -12.61 14.04
N GLN A 321 -22.73 -11.97 13.64
CA GLN A 321 -22.46 -10.59 13.99
C GLN A 321 -23.46 -9.69 13.32
N TYR A 322 -24.16 -8.86 14.10
CA TYR A 322 -25.11 -7.87 13.61
C TYR A 322 -24.55 -6.48 13.88
N PHE A 323 -24.49 -5.66 12.84
CA PHE A 323 -24.12 -4.26 12.99
C PHE A 323 -25.32 -3.42 13.44
N THR A 324 -25.06 -2.50 14.33
CA THR A 324 -26.09 -1.54 14.76
C THR A 324 -26.33 -0.55 13.62
N PRO A 325 -27.59 -0.37 13.17
CA PRO A 325 -27.90 0.58 12.12
C PRO A 325 -27.42 2.00 12.47
N ARG A 326 -26.85 2.71 11.50
CA ARG A 326 -26.26 4.04 11.68
C ARG A 326 -27.17 5.06 12.34
N TRP A 327 -28.42 5.10 11.91
CA TRP A 327 -29.41 6.01 12.50
C TRP A 327 -29.67 5.73 13.99
N VAL A 328 -29.54 4.46 14.44
CA VAL A 328 -29.60 4.10 15.86
C VAL A 328 -28.38 4.62 16.60
N ILE A 329 -27.18 4.44 16.02
CA ILE A 329 -25.93 4.94 16.61
C ILE A 329 -25.99 6.45 16.74
N ASP A 330 -26.34 7.17 15.67
CA ASP A 330 -26.47 8.63 15.67
C ASP A 330 -27.49 9.11 16.72
N MET A 331 -28.64 8.44 16.80
CA MET A 331 -29.65 8.74 17.83
C MET A 331 -29.09 8.54 19.24
N CYS A 332 -28.43 7.42 19.50
CA CYS A 332 -27.86 7.12 20.83
C CYS A 332 -26.76 8.12 21.20
N VAL A 333 -25.87 8.46 20.29
CA VAL A 333 -24.80 9.43 20.52
C VAL A 333 -25.37 10.83 20.80
N LYS A 334 -26.38 11.26 20.04
CA LYS A 334 -27.08 12.54 20.29
C LYS A 334 -27.80 12.55 21.63
N MET A 335 -28.38 11.42 22.05
CA MET A 335 -29.03 11.31 23.37
C MET A 335 -28.03 11.32 24.52
N LEU A 336 -26.87 10.67 24.35
CA LEU A 336 -25.79 10.66 25.34
C LEU A 336 -25.09 12.02 25.40
N ASN A 337 -24.99 12.69 24.26
CA ASN A 337 -24.36 13.99 24.09
C ASN A 337 -22.98 14.10 24.77
N PRO A 338 -22.02 13.19 24.44
CA PRO A 338 -20.71 13.19 25.10
C PRO A 338 -19.99 14.51 24.91
N GLN A 339 -19.33 14.98 25.98
CA GLN A 339 -18.59 16.23 26.02
C GLN A 339 -17.08 16.00 25.90
N GLU A 340 -16.30 17.05 25.58
CA GLU A 340 -14.85 16.97 25.38
C GLU A 340 -14.08 16.48 26.62
N ASP A 341 -14.58 16.74 27.81
CA ASP A 341 -13.97 16.29 29.08
C ASP A 341 -14.37 14.86 29.48
N GLU A 342 -15.34 14.25 28.83
CA GLU A 342 -15.83 12.92 29.09
C GLU A 342 -15.11 11.85 28.26
N SER A 343 -14.95 10.67 28.84
CA SER A 343 -14.39 9.50 28.15
C SER A 343 -15.49 8.58 27.63
N VAL A 344 -15.32 8.12 26.40
CA VAL A 344 -16.20 7.17 25.73
C VAL A 344 -15.47 5.85 25.55
N ILE A 345 -16.10 4.75 25.96
CA ILE A 345 -15.62 3.40 25.72
C ILE A 345 -16.73 2.52 25.14
N ASP A 346 -16.42 1.88 24.02
CA ASP A 346 -17.26 0.82 23.45
C ASP A 346 -16.60 -0.53 23.73
N THR A 347 -17.25 -1.36 24.53
CA THR A 347 -16.72 -2.65 24.99
C THR A 347 -17.05 -3.83 24.09
N ALA A 348 -17.77 -3.59 22.99
CA ALA A 348 -18.09 -4.55 21.94
C ALA A 348 -18.19 -3.81 20.60
N ALA A 349 -17.09 -3.17 20.23
CA ALA A 349 -17.04 -2.08 19.26
C ALA A 349 -17.44 -2.49 17.83
N GLY A 350 -17.31 -3.78 17.48
CA GLY A 350 -17.56 -4.23 16.12
C GLY A 350 -16.70 -3.44 15.12
N SER A 351 -17.34 -2.70 14.22
CA SER A 351 -16.67 -1.79 13.28
C SER A 351 -16.41 -0.38 13.85
N ALA A 352 -16.47 -0.16 15.15
CA ALA A 352 -16.29 1.13 15.83
C ALA A 352 -17.38 2.20 15.55
N GLY A 353 -18.58 1.80 15.15
CA GLY A 353 -19.64 2.74 14.82
C GLY A 353 -19.93 3.74 15.94
N PHE A 354 -20.11 3.31 17.18
CA PHE A 354 -20.37 4.21 18.31
C PHE A 354 -19.19 5.13 18.63
N THR A 355 -17.96 4.64 18.62
CA THR A 355 -16.78 5.45 18.91
C THR A 355 -16.54 6.51 17.85
N VAL A 356 -16.65 6.14 16.56
CA VAL A 356 -16.48 7.07 15.44
C VAL A 356 -17.56 8.17 15.46
N HIS A 357 -18.82 7.82 15.65
CA HIS A 357 -19.91 8.82 15.74
C HIS A 357 -19.77 9.72 16.97
N SER A 358 -19.36 9.17 18.13
CA SER A 358 -19.07 9.97 19.33
C SER A 358 -17.91 10.94 19.09
N MET A 359 -16.86 10.49 18.44
CA MET A 359 -15.71 11.31 18.06
C MET A 359 -16.15 12.49 17.20
N PHE A 360 -16.92 12.26 16.12
CA PHE A 360 -17.42 13.35 15.27
C PHE A 360 -18.39 14.27 15.96
N HIS A 361 -19.20 13.76 16.88
CA HIS A 361 -20.11 14.58 17.68
C HIS A 361 -19.32 15.61 18.51
N VAL A 362 -18.32 15.14 19.27
CA VAL A 362 -17.48 15.99 20.11
C VAL A 362 -16.61 16.93 19.26
N TRP A 363 -16.01 16.42 18.17
CA TRP A 363 -15.27 17.27 17.24
C TRP A 363 -16.12 18.39 16.65
N GLY A 364 -17.41 18.10 16.33
CA GLY A 364 -18.34 19.12 15.89
C GLY A 364 -18.55 20.22 16.94
N ALA A 365 -18.65 19.86 18.22
CA ALA A 365 -18.77 20.82 19.31
C ALA A 365 -17.48 21.64 19.52
N ILE A 366 -16.31 20.99 19.42
CA ILE A 366 -15.00 21.68 19.46
C ILE A 366 -14.88 22.70 18.31
N MET A 367 -15.28 22.31 17.10
CA MET A 367 -15.25 23.21 15.93
C MET A 367 -16.16 24.41 16.14
N ASP A 368 -17.38 24.22 16.65
CA ASP A 368 -18.31 25.28 16.95
C ASP A 368 -17.74 26.25 18.01
N ASP A 369 -17.13 25.70 19.08
CA ASP A 369 -16.47 26.50 20.13
C ASP A 369 -15.29 27.33 19.59
N MET A 370 -14.58 26.78 18.58
CA MET A 370 -13.49 27.49 17.91
C MET A 370 -13.98 28.44 16.80
N GLY A 371 -15.27 28.55 16.54
CA GLY A 371 -15.83 29.35 15.46
C GLY A 371 -15.52 28.84 14.05
N LEU A 372 -15.24 27.56 13.91
CA LEU A 372 -14.91 26.91 12.65
C LEU A 372 -16.12 26.12 12.10
N PRO A 373 -16.37 26.13 10.78
CA PRO A 373 -17.44 25.34 10.19
C PRO A 373 -17.22 23.83 10.41
N ARG A 374 -18.23 23.10 10.85
CA ARG A 374 -18.17 21.64 11.05
C ARG A 374 -17.78 20.87 9.78
N GLY A 375 -18.18 21.37 8.61
CA GLY A 375 -17.80 20.79 7.32
C GLY A 375 -16.30 20.72 7.09
N ASN A 376 -15.53 21.60 7.73
CA ASN A 376 -14.08 21.59 7.65
C ASN A 376 -13.46 20.30 8.24
N LEU A 377 -14.15 19.57 9.13
CA LEU A 377 -13.67 18.28 9.65
C LEU A 377 -13.33 17.27 8.54
N PHE A 378 -13.96 17.37 7.38
CA PHE A 378 -13.75 16.48 6.24
C PHE A 378 -12.78 17.04 5.18
N THR A 379 -12.42 18.32 5.28
CA THR A 379 -11.61 19.01 4.26
C THR A 379 -10.30 19.61 4.80
N MET A 380 -10.15 19.73 6.12
CA MET A 380 -8.93 20.28 6.73
C MET A 380 -7.74 19.36 6.57
N ASP A 381 -6.60 19.94 6.22
CA ASP A 381 -5.31 19.25 6.13
C ASP A 381 -4.85 18.69 7.49
N GLN A 382 -5.10 19.44 8.55
CA GLN A 382 -4.82 19.02 9.92
C GLN A 382 -6.01 19.39 10.81
N LYS A 383 -6.48 18.41 11.56
CA LYS A 383 -7.50 18.66 12.57
C LYS A 383 -6.93 19.47 13.73
N PRO A 384 -7.74 20.30 14.39
CA PRO A 384 -7.32 21.02 15.60
C PRO A 384 -6.72 20.07 16.63
N THR A 385 -5.69 20.51 17.33
CA THR A 385 -5.02 19.71 18.38
C THR A 385 -6.02 19.21 19.43
N ARG A 386 -7.00 20.03 19.82
CA ARG A 386 -8.07 19.62 20.74
C ARG A 386 -8.85 18.39 20.23
N CYS A 387 -9.13 18.32 18.92
CA CYS A 387 -9.81 17.17 18.32
C CYS A 387 -8.95 15.91 18.42
N LEU A 388 -7.64 16.03 18.13
CA LEU A 388 -6.70 14.92 18.21
C LEU A 388 -6.47 14.46 19.65
N ASP A 389 -6.31 15.42 20.58
CA ASP A 389 -6.14 15.13 22.00
C ASP A 389 -7.36 14.42 22.60
N TYR A 390 -8.58 14.84 22.21
CA TYR A 390 -9.80 14.17 22.64
C TYR A 390 -9.81 12.68 22.26
N VAL A 391 -9.51 12.34 21.01
CA VAL A 391 -9.52 10.96 20.56
C VAL A 391 -8.42 10.14 21.25
N ARG A 392 -7.21 10.68 21.28
CA ARG A 392 -6.07 10.00 21.93
C ARG A 392 -6.33 9.73 23.41
N GLU A 393 -7.02 10.64 24.08
CA GLU A 393 -7.14 10.61 25.53
C GLU A 393 -8.46 10.06 26.06
N LYS A 394 -9.52 10.14 25.25
CA LYS A 394 -10.89 9.97 25.75
C LYS A 394 -11.70 8.91 25.00
N VAL A 395 -11.28 8.45 23.81
CA VAL A 395 -12.06 7.50 23.02
C VAL A 395 -11.38 6.15 23.00
N PHE A 396 -12.12 5.10 23.41
CA PHE A 396 -11.61 3.73 23.52
C PHE A 396 -12.61 2.76 22.90
N ALA A 397 -12.08 1.74 22.23
CA ALA A 397 -12.85 0.65 21.66
C ALA A 397 -12.23 -0.70 22.04
N ILE A 398 -13.07 -1.68 22.34
CA ILE A 398 -12.63 -3.04 22.64
C ILE A 398 -13.47 -4.00 21.80
N ASP A 399 -12.83 -4.95 21.16
CA ASP A 399 -13.51 -6.08 20.54
C ASP A 399 -12.70 -7.36 20.71
N PHE A 400 -13.40 -8.48 20.73
CA PHE A 400 -12.81 -9.81 20.82
C PHE A 400 -12.44 -10.37 19.45
N ASP A 401 -13.15 -9.97 18.40
CA ASP A 401 -12.92 -10.45 17.04
C ASP A 401 -11.80 -9.66 16.36
N GLU A 402 -10.75 -10.36 15.96
CA GLU A 402 -9.57 -9.75 15.34
C GLU A 402 -9.91 -8.95 14.06
N LYS A 403 -10.85 -9.45 13.23
CA LYS A 403 -11.28 -8.76 12.01
C LYS A 403 -11.98 -7.44 12.34
N SER A 404 -12.86 -7.46 13.34
CA SER A 404 -13.54 -6.26 13.85
C SER A 404 -12.54 -5.22 14.37
N VAL A 405 -11.56 -5.64 15.15
CA VAL A 405 -10.48 -4.77 15.64
C VAL A 405 -9.72 -4.12 14.50
N ARG A 406 -9.33 -4.89 13.47
CA ARG A 406 -8.63 -4.36 12.29
C ARG A 406 -9.46 -3.33 11.54
N VAL A 407 -10.75 -3.62 11.33
CA VAL A 407 -11.69 -2.70 10.67
C VAL A 407 -11.86 -1.43 11.49
N SER A 408 -12.06 -1.55 12.81
CA SER A 408 -12.19 -0.43 13.73
C SER A 408 -10.96 0.49 13.67
N ARG A 409 -9.76 -0.07 13.69
CA ARG A 409 -8.51 0.69 13.55
C ARG A 409 -8.45 1.44 12.21
N CYS A 410 -8.79 0.75 11.12
CA CYS A 410 -8.78 1.35 9.80
C CYS A 410 -9.80 2.49 9.68
N LEU A 411 -11.02 2.32 10.20
CA LEU A 411 -12.05 3.35 10.17
C LEU A 411 -11.65 4.60 10.99
N ASN A 412 -11.05 4.42 12.15
CA ASN A 412 -10.54 5.53 12.94
C ASN A 412 -9.42 6.27 12.19
N LEU A 413 -8.50 5.56 11.53
CA LEU A 413 -7.48 6.18 10.68
C LEU A 413 -8.09 6.97 9.51
N ILE A 414 -9.13 6.44 8.85
CA ILE A 414 -9.86 7.13 7.77
C ILE A 414 -10.56 8.38 8.31
N ALA A 415 -11.14 8.29 9.50
CA ALA A 415 -11.73 9.44 10.19
C ALA A 415 -10.70 10.53 10.49
N GLY A 416 -9.41 10.20 10.45
CA GLY A 416 -8.32 11.14 10.61
C GLY A 416 -7.91 11.37 12.06
N ASP A 417 -8.17 10.39 12.95
CA ASP A 417 -7.72 10.45 14.35
C ASP A 417 -6.20 10.29 14.48
N GLY A 418 -5.58 9.56 13.56
CA GLY A 418 -4.13 9.32 13.52
C GLY A 418 -3.61 8.38 14.61
N GLU A 419 -4.40 8.09 15.64
CA GLU A 419 -4.08 7.21 16.78
C GLU A 419 -5.34 6.46 17.19
N THR A 420 -5.30 5.12 17.19
CA THR A 420 -6.49 4.32 17.48
C THR A 420 -6.36 3.59 18.81
N ASN A 421 -7.16 3.97 19.81
CA ASN A 421 -7.28 3.22 21.07
C ASN A 421 -8.24 2.03 20.91
N VAL A 422 -7.98 1.18 19.91
CA VAL A 422 -8.77 -0.04 19.67
C VAL A 422 -8.00 -1.25 20.17
N LEU A 423 -8.55 -1.92 21.17
CA LEU A 423 -7.95 -3.01 21.90
C LEU A 423 -8.55 -4.35 21.51
N HIS A 424 -7.69 -5.32 21.18
CA HIS A 424 -8.09 -6.71 20.94
C HIS A 424 -8.16 -7.44 22.28
N LEU A 425 -9.32 -7.43 22.94
CA LEU A 425 -9.53 -8.00 24.27
C LEU A 425 -10.92 -8.61 24.37
N ASN A 426 -11.05 -9.66 25.21
CA ASN A 426 -12.33 -10.15 25.62
C ASN A 426 -12.85 -9.36 26.83
N THR A 427 -13.86 -8.53 26.62
CA THR A 427 -14.47 -7.68 27.65
C THR A 427 -14.99 -8.47 28.85
N LEU A 428 -15.45 -9.72 28.65
CA LEU A 428 -15.97 -10.56 29.69
C LEU A 428 -14.90 -11.30 30.52
N ASP A 429 -13.64 -11.31 30.04
CA ASP A 429 -12.52 -11.98 30.71
C ASP A 429 -11.63 -10.96 31.46
N TRP A 430 -12.25 -10.26 32.37
CA TRP A 430 -11.61 -9.23 33.20
C TRP A 430 -10.28 -9.63 33.87
N PRO A 431 -10.11 -10.84 34.43
CA PRO A 431 -8.82 -11.23 35.02
C PRO A 431 -7.68 -11.23 34.04
N LYS A 432 -7.92 -11.54 32.76
CA LYS A 432 -6.88 -11.60 31.72
C LYS A 432 -6.52 -10.24 31.12
N TRP A 433 -7.31 -9.21 31.38
CA TRP A 433 -6.97 -7.87 30.88
C TRP A 433 -5.58 -7.40 31.36
N GLY A 434 -5.29 -7.62 32.67
CA GLY A 434 -3.99 -7.29 33.24
C GLY A 434 -2.85 -8.07 32.59
N GLU A 435 -3.07 -9.38 32.36
CA GLU A 435 -2.03 -10.26 31.80
C GLU A 435 -1.75 -9.94 30.33
N THR A 436 -2.77 -9.69 29.52
CA THR A 436 -2.63 -9.39 28.10
C THR A 436 -1.91 -8.06 27.89
N VAL A 437 -2.20 -7.12 28.73
CA VAL A 437 -1.76 -5.74 28.61
C VAL A 437 -0.41 -5.50 29.27
N ASP A 438 -0.09 -6.18 30.38
CA ASP A 438 1.21 -6.09 31.03
C ASP A 438 2.32 -6.86 30.27
N ARG A 439 1.94 -7.80 29.38
CA ARG A 439 2.86 -8.56 28.52
C ARG A 439 3.28 -7.84 27.24
N ASP A 440 2.49 -6.88 26.81
CA ASP A 440 2.68 -6.25 25.50
C ASP A 440 3.40 -4.90 25.67
N ASP A 441 4.75 -4.98 25.75
CA ASP A 441 5.59 -3.79 25.80
C ASP A 441 5.45 -2.93 24.55
N GLU A 442 5.14 -3.53 23.40
CA GLU A 442 4.88 -2.87 22.13
C GLU A 442 3.61 -2.02 22.19
N TRP A 443 2.58 -2.51 22.89
CA TRP A 443 1.37 -1.75 23.20
C TRP A 443 1.65 -0.56 24.13
N ARG A 444 2.50 -0.74 25.12
CA ARG A 444 2.88 0.30 26.08
C ARG A 444 3.62 1.44 25.41
N ASP A 445 4.52 1.13 24.48
CA ASP A 445 5.34 2.12 23.77
C ASP A 445 4.55 2.84 22.67
N THR A 446 3.63 2.13 22.01
CA THR A 446 2.79 2.69 20.93
C THR A 446 1.62 3.53 21.48
N TYR A 447 1.04 3.12 22.62
CA TYR A 447 -0.18 3.75 23.18
C TYR A 447 0.03 4.34 24.58
N GLY A 448 1.25 4.57 25.00
CA GLY A 448 1.76 4.88 26.34
C GLY A 448 0.86 5.67 27.29
N SER A 449 0.22 6.76 26.86
CA SER A 449 -0.65 7.58 27.72
C SER A 449 -2.09 7.05 27.81
N GLY A 450 -2.64 6.53 26.72
CA GLY A 450 -3.99 5.94 26.68
C GLY A 450 -4.13 4.73 27.59
N TRP A 451 -3.07 3.92 27.66
CA TRP A 451 -3.00 2.74 28.51
C TRP A 451 -3.04 3.04 30.02
N THR A 452 -2.28 4.01 30.47
CA THR A 452 -2.27 4.45 31.89
C THR A 452 -3.67 4.92 32.33
N ARG A 453 -4.46 5.44 31.40
CA ARG A 453 -5.83 5.92 31.65
C ARG A 453 -6.86 4.81 31.70
N LEU A 454 -6.75 3.77 30.86
CA LEU A 454 -7.57 2.55 31.00
C LEU A 454 -7.36 1.88 32.36
N ARG A 455 -6.14 1.88 32.89
CA ARG A 455 -5.87 1.47 34.27
C ARG A 455 -6.61 2.33 35.30
N GLY A 456 -6.72 3.63 35.03
CA GLY A 456 -7.49 4.56 35.87
C GLY A 456 -9.00 4.27 35.86
N LEU A 457 -9.58 3.96 34.69
CA LEU A 457 -10.98 3.50 34.55
C LEU A 457 -11.22 2.18 35.28
N ARG A 458 -10.27 1.25 35.27
CA ARG A 458 -10.31 0.01 36.03
C ARG A 458 -10.42 0.24 37.54
N ALA A 459 -9.67 1.19 38.08
CA ALA A 459 -9.71 1.52 39.51
C ALA A 459 -11.05 2.14 39.93
N THR A 460 -11.66 2.98 39.06
CA THR A 460 -12.94 3.63 39.36
C THR A 460 -14.15 2.71 39.18
N SER A 461 -14.12 1.72 38.25
CA SER A 461 -15.22 0.77 38.11
C SER A 461 -15.22 -0.30 39.22
N ALA A 462 -14.05 -0.73 39.68
CA ALA A 462 -13.94 -1.65 40.81
C ALA A 462 -14.40 -1.03 42.14
N SER A 463 -14.28 0.26 42.32
CA SER A 463 -14.76 0.96 43.51
C SER A 463 -16.25 1.26 43.52
N ARG A 464 -16.97 1.05 42.41
CA ARG A 464 -18.44 1.19 42.32
C ARG A 464 -19.21 -0.14 42.35
N ALA A 465 -18.52 -1.26 42.42
CA ALA A 465 -19.12 -2.60 42.46
C ALA A 465 -19.19 -3.17 43.89
N TYR A 466 -19.04 -2.34 44.94
CA TYR A 466 -19.33 -2.67 46.36
C TYR A 466 -20.41 -1.76 46.93
#